data_e458258257979bbc6d5c50660d5950b8
#
_entry.id   e458258257979bbc6d5c50660d5950b8
#
_cell.length_a   1.000
_cell.length_b   1.000
_cell.length_c   1.000
_cell.angle_alpha   90.00
_cell.angle_beta   90.00
_cell.angle_gamma   90.00
#
_symmetry.space_group_name_H-M   'P 1'
#
loop_
_entity.id
_entity.type
_entity.pdbx_description
1 polymer ?
#
loop_
_entity_poly.entity_id
_entity_poly.type
_entity_poly.pdbx_seq_one_letter_code
_entity_poly.pdbx_strand_id
1 'polypeptide(L)'
;QPRYYQELAVHAVTDAIGQGKSRILLTLATGTGKTFIAFQVVHKIYQARWNRDKHGSRRPRVLFLADRNILADQAINTFNPYEKDLVKINGEEVRKRNGVVPTNAHIFFAIYQAIAERENIDGYYKAYPQDFFDLVLIDECHRGAANEAGSWRAILEHFNSAVHLGLTPIEKQFIIDKQNTM
;
A
#
# COMPACT_ATOMS: atom_id res chain seq x y z
N GLN A 1 9.19 4.44 -21.54
CA GLN A 1 7.82 3.96 -21.80
C GLN A 1 7.62 2.64 -21.08
N PRO A 2 6.45 2.41 -20.48
CA PRO A 2 6.14 1.12 -19.86
C PRO A 2 6.16 0.02 -20.93
N ARG A 3 6.50 -1.21 -20.52
CA ARG A 3 6.42 -2.38 -21.39
C ARG A 3 4.96 -2.82 -21.51
N TYR A 4 4.60 -3.42 -22.63
CA TYR A 4 3.22 -3.85 -22.92
C TYR A 4 2.53 -4.61 -21.75
N TYR A 5 3.21 -5.57 -21.13
CA TYR A 5 2.64 -6.31 -19.99
C TYR A 5 2.45 -5.44 -18.73
N GLN A 6 3.25 -4.38 -18.56
CA GLN A 6 3.10 -3.43 -17.46
C GLN A 6 1.83 -2.58 -17.66
N GLU A 7 1.57 -2.15 -18.88
CA GLU A 7 0.35 -1.45 -19.23
C GLU A 7 -0.88 -2.32 -18.99
N LEU A 8 -0.85 -3.59 -19.42
CA LEU A 8 -1.95 -4.53 -19.14
C LEU A 8 -2.19 -4.71 -17.65
N ALA A 9 -1.12 -4.87 -16.85
CA ALA A 9 -1.25 -5.01 -15.40
C ALA A 9 -1.86 -3.75 -14.76
N VAL A 10 -1.41 -2.57 -15.16
CA VAL A 10 -1.95 -1.30 -14.66
C VAL A 10 -3.43 -1.15 -15.03
N HIS A 11 -3.82 -1.47 -16.28
CA HIS A 11 -5.22 -1.44 -16.70
C HIS A 11 -6.08 -2.42 -15.90
N ALA A 12 -5.64 -3.67 -15.76
CA ALA A 12 -6.39 -4.68 -15.01
C ALA A 12 -6.63 -4.26 -13.55
N VAL A 13 -5.63 -3.67 -12.89
CA VAL A 13 -5.78 -3.17 -11.52
C VAL A 13 -6.70 -1.97 -11.45
N THR A 14 -6.54 -0.98 -12.34
CA THR A 14 -7.39 0.22 -12.33
C THR A 14 -8.85 -0.10 -12.67
N ASP A 15 -9.09 -1.05 -13.57
CA ASP A 15 -10.42 -1.54 -13.91
C ASP A 15 -11.05 -2.27 -12.71
N ALA A 16 -10.29 -3.13 -12.02
CA ALA A 16 -10.77 -3.81 -10.81
C ALA A 16 -11.15 -2.80 -9.72
N ILE A 17 -10.34 -1.75 -9.51
CA ILE A 17 -10.68 -0.64 -8.60
C ILE A 17 -11.98 0.06 -9.05
N GLY A 18 -12.10 0.37 -10.34
CA GLY A 18 -13.30 1.01 -10.92
C GLY A 18 -14.55 0.16 -10.76
N GLN A 19 -14.44 -1.17 -10.82
CA GLN A 19 -15.52 -2.13 -10.56
C GLN A 19 -15.85 -2.30 -9.07
N GLY A 20 -15.15 -1.60 -8.17
CA GLY A 20 -15.40 -1.66 -6.73
C GLY A 20 -14.76 -2.87 -6.04
N LYS A 21 -13.81 -3.56 -6.67
CA LYS A 21 -13.05 -4.63 -6.00
C LYS A 21 -12.22 -4.05 -4.87
N SER A 22 -12.35 -4.62 -3.68
CA SER A 22 -11.65 -4.17 -2.48
C SER A 22 -10.38 -4.99 -2.17
N ARG A 23 -10.21 -6.14 -2.81
CA ARG A 23 -9.05 -7.02 -2.63
C ARG A 23 -8.54 -7.46 -3.99
N ILE A 24 -7.32 -7.05 -4.31
CA ILE A 24 -6.68 -7.27 -5.61
C ILE A 24 -5.31 -7.88 -5.36
N LEU A 25 -5.00 -8.97 -6.04
CA LEU A 25 -3.69 -9.59 -6.01
C LEU A 25 -3.09 -9.55 -7.41
N LEU A 26 -1.93 -8.92 -7.54
CA LEU A 26 -1.16 -8.87 -8.77
C LEU A 26 0.07 -9.77 -8.64
N THR A 27 0.09 -10.84 -9.41
CA THR A 27 1.23 -11.76 -9.50
C THR A 27 2.06 -11.47 -10.73
N LEU A 28 3.35 -11.30 -10.55
CA LEU A 28 4.28 -10.93 -11.62
C LEU A 28 5.62 -11.66 -11.43
N ALA A 29 6.30 -11.99 -12.51
CA ALA A 29 7.64 -12.56 -12.42
C ALA A 29 8.61 -11.60 -11.72
N THR A 30 9.63 -12.16 -11.08
CA THR A 30 10.70 -11.36 -10.45
C THR A 30 11.38 -10.49 -11.51
N GLY A 31 11.71 -9.25 -11.18
CA GLY A 31 12.37 -8.31 -12.09
C GLY A 31 11.46 -7.65 -13.15
N THR A 32 10.15 -7.88 -13.11
CA THR A 32 9.19 -7.27 -14.08
C THR A 32 8.85 -5.81 -13.77
N GLY A 33 9.40 -5.22 -12.70
CA GLY A 33 9.14 -3.84 -12.34
C GLY A 33 7.84 -3.65 -11.56
N LYS A 34 7.56 -4.52 -10.57
CA LYS A 34 6.38 -4.42 -9.68
C LYS A 34 6.22 -3.02 -9.09
N THR A 35 7.30 -2.43 -8.59
CA THR A 35 7.30 -1.06 -8.03
C THR A 35 6.90 -0.01 -9.06
N PHE A 36 7.36 -0.17 -10.31
CA PHE A 36 6.96 0.72 -11.41
C PHE A 36 5.47 0.59 -11.74
N ILE A 37 4.94 -0.64 -11.75
CA ILE A 37 3.50 -0.88 -11.97
C ILE A 37 2.69 -0.26 -10.82
N ALA A 38 3.12 -0.46 -9.56
CA ALA A 38 2.51 0.18 -8.40
C ALA A 38 2.49 1.71 -8.54
N PHE A 39 3.62 2.30 -8.94
CA PHE A 39 3.70 3.74 -9.23
C PHE A 39 2.69 4.17 -10.30
N GLN A 40 2.60 3.45 -11.41
CA GLN A 40 1.66 3.80 -12.50
C GLN A 40 0.20 3.68 -12.07
N VAL A 41 -0.15 2.70 -11.24
CA VAL A 41 -1.49 2.59 -10.64
C VAL A 41 -1.78 3.81 -9.76
N VAL A 42 -0.87 4.13 -8.83
CA VAL A 42 -1.01 5.30 -7.96
C VAL A 42 -1.09 6.59 -8.78
N HIS A 43 -0.24 6.74 -9.81
CA HIS A 43 -0.27 7.89 -10.70
C HIS A 43 -1.65 8.07 -11.35
N LYS A 44 -2.22 7.01 -11.92
CA LYS A 44 -3.55 7.06 -12.56
C LYS A 44 -4.66 7.45 -11.59
N ILE A 45 -4.75 6.80 -10.42
CA ILE A 45 -5.79 7.11 -9.44
C ILE A 45 -5.60 8.51 -8.82
N TYR A 46 -4.35 8.95 -8.67
CA TYR A 46 -4.01 10.28 -8.17
C TYR A 46 -4.44 11.38 -9.16
N GLN A 47 -4.16 11.21 -10.45
CA GLN A 47 -4.59 12.13 -11.50
C GLN A 47 -6.11 12.16 -11.65
N ALA A 48 -6.77 11.00 -11.57
CA ALA A 48 -8.22 10.88 -11.61
C ALA A 48 -8.91 11.42 -10.36
N ARG A 49 -8.16 11.82 -9.31
CA ARG A 49 -8.70 12.17 -7.98
C ARG A 49 -9.64 11.09 -7.43
N TRP A 50 -9.38 9.82 -7.77
CA TRP A 50 -10.16 8.73 -7.24
C TRP A 50 -9.94 8.61 -5.73
N ASN A 51 -11.02 8.50 -4.99
CA ASN A 51 -11.02 8.18 -3.57
C ASN A 51 -12.26 7.35 -3.23
N ARG A 52 -12.28 6.72 -2.08
CA ARG A 52 -13.38 5.86 -1.66
C ARG A 52 -14.70 6.59 -1.48
N ASP A 53 -14.65 7.85 -1.12
CA ASP A 53 -15.85 8.68 -0.92
C ASP A 53 -16.53 9.06 -2.24
N LYS A 54 -15.91 8.73 -3.38
CA LYS A 54 -16.39 8.98 -4.76
C LYS A 54 -16.73 10.44 -5.07
N HIS A 55 -16.32 11.39 -4.22
CA HIS A 55 -16.69 12.79 -4.37
C HIS A 55 -15.69 13.62 -5.19
N GLY A 56 -14.54 13.05 -5.59
CA GLY A 56 -13.52 13.76 -6.36
C GLY A 56 -12.95 15.03 -5.69
N SER A 57 -13.38 15.33 -4.48
CA SER A 57 -13.03 16.56 -3.75
C SER A 57 -11.59 16.58 -3.27
N ARG A 58 -10.99 15.43 -3.06
CA ARG A 58 -9.61 15.25 -2.63
C ARG A 58 -8.87 14.20 -3.47
N ARG A 59 -7.56 14.25 -3.44
CA ARG A 59 -6.72 13.18 -3.98
C ARG A 59 -6.75 11.95 -3.08
N PRO A 60 -6.47 10.74 -3.61
CA PRO A 60 -6.40 9.54 -2.78
C PRO A 60 -5.30 9.64 -1.75
N ARG A 61 -5.51 9.00 -0.59
CA ARG A 61 -4.47 8.70 0.40
C ARG A 61 -4.06 7.25 0.22
N VAL A 62 -2.79 7.05 -0.10
CA VAL A 62 -2.22 5.75 -0.43
C VAL A 62 -1.19 5.37 0.62
N LEU A 63 -1.32 4.20 1.22
CA LEU A 63 -0.30 3.60 2.09
C LEU A 63 0.46 2.53 1.30
N PHE A 64 1.77 2.67 1.21
CA PHE A 64 2.68 1.67 0.66
C PHE A 64 3.37 0.94 1.81
N LEU A 65 3.07 -0.34 1.97
CA LEU A 65 3.67 -1.22 2.98
C LEU A 65 4.76 -2.08 2.34
N ALA A 66 5.99 -1.93 2.81
CA ALA A 66 7.14 -2.72 2.40
C ALA A 66 7.65 -3.62 3.54
N ASP A 67 8.28 -4.74 3.18
CA ASP A 67 8.88 -5.66 4.13
C ASP A 67 10.21 -5.12 4.72
N ARG A 68 10.99 -4.39 3.91
CA ARG A 68 12.34 -3.93 4.29
C ARG A 68 12.61 -2.49 3.90
N ASN A 69 13.46 -1.81 4.67
CA ASN A 69 13.88 -0.43 4.40
C ASN A 69 14.46 -0.24 3.00
N ILE A 70 15.28 -1.16 2.50
CA ILE A 70 15.90 -1.06 1.17
C ILE A 70 14.83 -1.03 0.06
N LEU A 71 13.78 -1.85 0.18
CA LEU A 71 12.69 -1.85 -0.77
C LEU A 71 11.85 -0.58 -0.67
N ALA A 72 11.66 -0.07 0.55
CA ALA A 72 10.97 1.20 0.76
C ALA A 72 11.74 2.37 0.12
N ASP A 73 13.05 2.44 0.26
CA ASP A 73 13.86 3.51 -0.32
C ASP A 73 13.88 3.46 -1.86
N GLN A 74 13.97 2.27 -2.46
CA GLN A 74 13.86 2.10 -3.91
C GLN A 74 12.47 2.49 -4.43
N ALA A 75 11.42 2.12 -3.70
CA ALA A 75 10.06 2.51 -4.04
C ALA A 75 9.89 4.03 -3.97
N ILE A 76 10.38 4.67 -2.90
CA ILE A 76 10.33 6.13 -2.72
C ILE A 76 11.00 6.85 -3.89
N ASN A 77 12.18 6.40 -4.35
CA ASN A 77 12.85 6.98 -5.50
C ASN A 77 12.01 6.92 -6.78
N THR A 78 11.22 5.88 -6.96
CA THR A 78 10.28 5.78 -8.08
C THR A 78 9.15 6.81 -7.98
N PHE A 79 8.80 7.22 -6.76
CA PHE A 79 7.76 8.20 -6.48
C PHE A 79 8.27 9.66 -6.38
N ASN A 80 9.53 9.93 -6.75
CA ASN A 80 10.10 11.29 -6.79
C ASN A 80 9.19 12.36 -7.40
N PRO A 81 8.41 12.12 -8.48
CA PRO A 81 7.49 13.12 -9.01
C PRO A 81 6.46 13.62 -7.99
N TYR A 82 6.26 12.89 -6.91
CA TYR A 82 5.34 13.23 -5.82
C TYR A 82 6.04 13.56 -4.50
N GLU A 83 7.31 13.94 -4.51
CA GLU A 83 8.12 14.20 -3.31
C GLU A 83 7.42 15.11 -2.29
N LYS A 84 6.72 16.15 -2.76
CA LYS A 84 5.99 17.10 -1.89
C LYS A 84 4.75 16.51 -1.22
N ASP A 85 4.21 15.43 -1.79
CA ASP A 85 3.00 14.76 -1.33
C ASP A 85 3.30 13.40 -0.69
N LEU A 86 4.59 13.12 -0.41
CA LEU A 86 5.08 11.86 0.08
C LEU A 86 5.66 12.00 1.49
N VAL A 87 5.37 11.04 2.36
CA VAL A 87 5.93 10.99 3.71
C VAL A 87 6.22 9.54 4.13
N LYS A 88 7.28 9.36 4.93
CA LYS A 88 7.52 8.09 5.64
C LYS A 88 6.80 8.08 6.98
N ILE A 89 6.24 6.91 7.34
CA ILE A 89 5.73 6.67 8.69
C ILE A 89 6.77 5.83 9.42
N ASN A 90 7.51 6.45 10.30
CA ASN A 90 8.51 5.81 11.16
C ASN A 90 8.70 6.59 12.46
N GLY A 91 9.44 6.00 13.41
CA GLY A 91 9.67 6.62 14.71
C GLY A 91 10.45 7.94 14.66
N GLU A 92 11.28 8.17 13.63
CA GLU A 92 12.00 9.43 13.45
C GLU A 92 11.04 10.56 13.04
N GLU A 93 10.20 10.32 12.05
CA GLU A 93 9.20 11.31 11.59
C GLU A 93 8.17 11.63 12.67
N VAL A 94 7.74 10.61 13.43
CA VAL A 94 6.83 10.81 14.56
C VAL A 94 7.48 11.64 15.66
N ARG A 95 8.75 11.38 15.98
CA ARG A 95 9.51 12.20 16.96
C ARG A 95 9.67 13.66 16.52
N LYS A 96 9.99 13.90 15.24
CA LYS A 96 10.07 15.26 14.66
C LYS A 96 8.75 16.03 14.79
N ARG A 97 7.63 15.32 14.89
CA ARG A 97 6.27 15.86 15.02
C ARG A 97 5.71 15.79 16.44
N ASN A 98 6.58 15.75 17.44
CA ASN A 98 6.20 15.69 18.86
C ASN A 98 5.28 14.49 19.19
N GLY A 99 5.52 13.35 18.60
CA GLY A 99 4.73 12.13 18.83
C GLY A 99 3.49 11.98 17.95
N VAL A 100 3.23 12.92 17.03
CA VAL A 100 2.06 12.88 16.13
C VAL A 100 2.44 12.22 14.81
N VAL A 101 1.61 11.28 14.35
CA VAL A 101 1.78 10.66 13.03
C VAL A 101 1.54 11.67 11.90
N PRO A 102 2.27 11.57 10.77
CA PRO A 102 2.06 12.48 9.64
C PRO A 102 0.68 12.25 8.99
N THR A 103 -0.07 13.32 8.74
CA THR A 103 -1.39 13.28 8.09
C THR A 103 -1.49 14.18 6.85
N ASN A 104 -0.54 15.11 6.66
CA ASN A 104 -0.55 16.12 5.60
C ASN A 104 0.19 15.65 4.35
N ALA A 105 -0.15 14.46 3.86
CA ALA A 105 0.40 13.90 2.63
C ALA A 105 -0.69 13.11 1.90
N HIS A 106 -0.36 12.64 0.70
CA HIS A 106 -1.22 11.77 -0.08
C HIS A 106 -0.61 10.37 -0.30
N ILE A 107 0.72 10.27 -0.24
CA ILE A 107 1.45 9.00 -0.41
C ILE A 107 2.28 8.75 0.85
N PHE A 108 2.00 7.66 1.52
CA PHE A 108 2.61 7.27 2.79
C PHE A 108 3.39 5.98 2.59
N PHE A 109 4.65 5.97 3.03
CA PHE A 109 5.49 4.78 3.03
C PHE A 109 5.75 4.31 4.45
N ALA A 110 5.58 3.01 4.67
CA ALA A 110 5.94 2.37 5.93
C ALA A 110 6.52 0.98 5.69
N ILE A 111 7.39 0.54 6.58
CA ILE A 111 7.71 -0.88 6.74
C ILE A 111 6.84 -1.47 7.85
N TYR A 112 6.50 -2.75 7.75
CA TYR A 112 5.64 -3.40 8.76
C TYR A 112 6.14 -3.19 10.17
N GLN A 113 7.44 -3.45 10.40
CA GLN A 113 8.06 -3.34 11.70
C GLN A 113 8.05 -1.91 12.27
N ALA A 114 7.97 -0.90 11.43
CA ALA A 114 7.94 0.49 11.88
C ALA A 114 6.56 0.95 12.30
N ILE A 115 5.50 0.41 11.67
CA ILE A 115 4.12 0.85 11.88
C ILE A 115 3.33 -0.08 12.81
N ALA A 116 3.78 -1.35 12.95
CA ALA A 116 3.14 -2.37 13.79
C ALA A 116 3.34 -2.11 15.29
N GLU A 117 2.55 -2.82 16.09
CA GLU A 117 2.74 -2.88 17.55
C GLU A 117 4.07 -3.53 17.92
N ARG A 118 4.66 -3.05 19.00
CA ARG A 118 5.83 -3.63 19.68
C ARG A 118 5.54 -3.77 21.16
N GLU A 119 6.36 -4.56 21.87
CA GLU A 119 6.27 -4.62 23.33
C GLU A 119 6.23 -3.21 23.93
N ASN A 120 5.15 -2.90 24.65
CA ASN A 120 4.88 -1.64 25.33
C ASN A 120 4.74 -0.38 24.42
N ILE A 121 4.57 -0.53 23.10
CA ILE A 121 4.35 0.59 22.18
C ILE A 121 3.18 0.24 21.25
N ASP A 122 2.13 1.05 21.31
CA ASP A 122 1.04 0.96 20.33
C ASP A 122 1.55 1.19 18.91
N GLY A 123 1.02 0.40 17.97
CA GLY A 123 1.38 0.55 16.56
C GLY A 123 0.93 1.90 16.01
N TYR A 124 1.78 2.60 15.29
CA TYR A 124 1.45 3.90 14.69
C TYR A 124 0.22 3.84 13.78
N TYR A 125 -0.12 2.67 13.23
CA TYR A 125 -1.31 2.51 12.40
C TYR A 125 -2.61 2.82 13.16
N LYS A 126 -2.65 2.57 14.48
CA LYS A 126 -3.82 2.86 15.33
C LYS A 126 -4.10 4.35 15.52
N ALA A 127 -3.10 5.20 15.30
CA ALA A 127 -3.26 6.65 15.37
C ALA A 127 -4.01 7.24 14.16
N TYR A 128 -4.20 6.46 13.10
CA TYR A 128 -5.01 6.85 11.95
C TYR A 128 -6.44 6.33 12.08
N PRO A 129 -7.45 7.09 11.63
CA PRO A 129 -8.80 6.55 11.44
C PRO A 129 -8.79 5.33 10.50
N GLN A 130 -9.71 4.40 10.72
CA GLN A 130 -9.80 3.16 9.91
C GLN A 130 -10.09 3.43 8.43
N ASP A 131 -10.71 4.55 8.11
CA ASP A 131 -11.06 5.03 6.77
C ASP A 131 -10.08 6.08 6.21
N PHE A 132 -8.92 6.27 6.88
CA PHE A 132 -7.96 7.29 6.49
C PHE A 132 -7.36 7.04 5.10
N PHE A 133 -7.03 5.78 4.76
CA PHE A 133 -6.45 5.41 3.48
C PHE A 133 -7.51 4.92 2.50
N ASP A 134 -7.36 5.29 1.22
CA ASP A 134 -8.19 4.81 0.12
C ASP A 134 -7.64 3.53 -0.51
N LEU A 135 -6.31 3.42 -0.58
CA LEU A 135 -5.58 2.29 -1.13
C LEU A 135 -4.41 1.91 -0.21
N VAL A 136 -4.26 0.62 0.06
CA VAL A 136 -3.10 0.03 0.72
C VAL A 136 -2.39 -0.88 -0.29
N LEU A 137 -1.17 -0.51 -0.64
CA LEU A 137 -0.25 -1.30 -1.46
C LEU A 137 0.61 -2.16 -0.55
N ILE A 138 0.70 -3.45 -0.84
CA ILE A 138 1.43 -4.42 -0.03
C ILE A 138 2.49 -5.07 -0.92
N ASP A 139 3.74 -4.63 -0.76
CA ASP A 139 4.85 -5.23 -1.51
C ASP A 139 5.32 -6.52 -0.85
N GLU A 140 5.68 -7.52 -1.67
CA GLU A 140 6.12 -8.84 -1.21
C GLU A 140 5.16 -9.48 -0.18
N CYS A 141 3.85 -9.36 -0.41
CA CYS A 141 2.81 -9.77 0.53
C CYS A 141 2.87 -11.24 0.99
N HIS A 142 3.62 -12.10 0.27
CA HIS A 142 3.88 -13.49 0.63
C HIS A 142 4.85 -13.65 1.82
N ARG A 143 5.72 -12.65 2.09
CA ARG A 143 6.74 -12.74 3.15
C ARG A 143 6.17 -12.54 4.55
N GLY A 144 5.10 -11.78 4.69
CA GLY A 144 4.42 -11.54 5.98
C GLY A 144 3.72 -12.76 6.56
N ALA A 145 3.58 -13.85 5.78
CA ALA A 145 2.82 -15.03 6.21
C ALA A 145 3.58 -15.98 7.15
N ALA A 146 4.92 -15.92 7.23
CA ALA A 146 5.69 -16.95 7.88
C ALA A 146 6.04 -16.71 9.37
N ASN A 147 6.41 -15.48 9.76
CA ASN A 147 6.89 -15.20 11.13
C ASN A 147 6.24 -13.98 11.83
N GLU A 148 5.53 -13.12 11.12
CA GLU A 148 4.90 -11.90 11.66
C GLU A 148 3.42 -11.81 11.24
N ALA A 149 2.80 -12.96 10.98
CA ALA A 149 1.44 -13.07 10.43
C ALA A 149 0.37 -12.31 11.24
N GLY A 150 0.62 -12.10 12.54
CA GLY A 150 -0.28 -11.35 13.41
C GLY A 150 -0.23 -9.84 13.21
N SER A 151 0.96 -9.25 13.07
CA SER A 151 1.11 -7.79 13.08
C SER A 151 0.70 -7.12 11.77
N TRP A 152 1.07 -7.66 10.62
CA TRP A 152 0.64 -7.08 9.34
C TRP A 152 -0.85 -7.30 9.08
N ARG A 153 -1.40 -8.44 9.54
CA ARG A 153 -2.84 -8.71 9.45
C ARG A 153 -3.63 -7.68 10.25
N ALA A 154 -3.20 -7.34 11.46
CA ALA A 154 -3.84 -6.32 12.28
C ALA A 154 -3.85 -4.94 11.58
N ILE A 155 -2.77 -4.56 10.88
CA ILE A 155 -2.71 -3.34 10.08
C ILE A 155 -3.76 -3.36 8.96
N LEU A 156 -3.86 -4.48 8.22
CA LEU A 156 -4.82 -4.62 7.12
C LEU A 156 -6.26 -4.68 7.61
N GLU A 157 -6.51 -5.31 8.75
CA GLU A 157 -7.82 -5.35 9.39
C GLU A 157 -8.23 -3.95 9.86
N HIS A 158 -7.31 -3.17 10.43
CA HIS A 158 -7.56 -1.79 10.82
C HIS A 158 -7.98 -0.92 9.63
N PHE A 159 -7.27 -1.03 8.50
CA PHE A 159 -7.60 -0.31 7.26
C PHE A 159 -8.47 -1.13 6.30
N ASN A 160 -9.40 -1.91 6.85
CA ASN A 160 -10.26 -2.80 6.06
C ASN A 160 -11.16 -2.07 5.05
N SER A 161 -11.47 -0.81 5.29
CA SER A 161 -12.25 0.03 4.37
C SER A 161 -11.48 0.37 3.08
N ALA A 162 -10.14 0.37 3.10
CA ALA A 162 -9.31 0.66 1.93
C ALA A 162 -9.36 -0.48 0.89
N VAL A 163 -9.07 -0.15 -0.37
CA VAL A 163 -8.72 -1.18 -1.37
C VAL A 163 -7.33 -1.71 -1.03
N HIS A 164 -7.16 -3.02 -0.96
CA HIS A 164 -5.86 -3.64 -0.76
C HIS A 164 -5.34 -4.22 -2.08
N LEU A 165 -4.16 -3.78 -2.50
CA LEU A 165 -3.45 -4.31 -3.66
C LEU A 165 -2.17 -5.01 -3.21
N GLY A 166 -2.18 -6.34 -3.23
CA GLY A 166 -0.99 -7.16 -2.96
C GLY A 166 -0.16 -7.35 -4.22
N LEU A 167 1.16 -7.19 -4.08
CA LEU A 167 2.14 -7.47 -5.11
C LEU A 167 2.98 -8.68 -4.68
N THR A 168 3.07 -9.70 -5.53
CA THR A 168 3.81 -10.94 -5.21
C THR A 168 4.47 -11.54 -6.46
N PRO A 169 5.62 -12.24 -6.32
CA PRO A 169 6.18 -13.01 -7.42
C PRO A 169 5.36 -14.27 -7.72
N ILE A 170 5.36 -14.70 -8.98
CA ILE A 170 4.61 -15.89 -9.45
C ILE A 170 5.08 -17.18 -8.77
N GLU A 171 6.31 -17.26 -8.32
CA GLU A 171 6.92 -18.50 -7.78
C GLU A 171 6.33 -18.98 -6.44
N LYS A 172 5.46 -18.19 -5.82
CA LYS A 172 4.77 -18.56 -4.57
C LYS A 172 3.27 -18.33 -4.74
N GLN A 173 2.58 -19.33 -5.26
CA GLN A 173 1.12 -19.39 -5.21
C GLN A 173 0.65 -19.49 -3.78
N PHE A 174 0.24 -18.40 -3.19
CA PHE A 174 -0.65 -18.42 -2.04
C PHE A 174 -2.08 -18.48 -2.55
N ILE A 175 -2.75 -19.62 -2.33
CA ILE A 175 -4.19 -19.72 -2.39
C ILE A 175 -4.72 -18.82 -1.27
N ILE A 176 -5.09 -17.61 -1.57
CA ILE A 176 -5.93 -16.83 -0.65
C ILE A 176 -7.32 -17.42 -0.79
N ASP A 177 -7.71 -18.10 0.27
CA ASP A 177 -8.94 -18.84 0.43
C ASP A 177 -10.15 -18.06 -0.10
N LYS A 178 -10.84 -18.68 -1.05
CA LYS A 178 -12.18 -18.29 -1.45
C LYS A 178 -13.16 -18.71 -0.34
N GLN A 179 -13.15 -18.04 0.77
CA GLN A 179 -14.21 -18.15 1.75
C GLN A 179 -14.80 -16.77 2.02
N ASN A 180 -15.73 -16.40 1.16
CA ASN A 180 -16.99 -15.77 1.54
C ASN A 180 -17.88 -15.69 0.29
N THR A 181 -18.47 -16.87 -0.02
CA THR A 181 -19.72 -16.94 -0.74
C THR A 181 -20.65 -17.73 0.15
N MET A 182 -21.36 -17.04 1.00
CA MET A 182 -22.75 -17.32 1.41
C MET A 182 -23.30 -16.07 2.08
#